data_fe0b15824e063579cb989e9b23b5aa12
#
_entry.id   fe0b15824e063579cb989e9b23b5aa12
#
_cell.length_a   1.000
_cell.length_b   1.000
_cell.length_c   1.000
_cell.angle_alpha   90.00
_cell.angle_beta   90.00
_cell.angle_gamma   90.00
#
_symmetry.space_group_name_H-M   'P 1'
#
loop_
_entity.id
_entity.type
_entity.pdbx_description
1 polymer ?
#
loop_
_entity_poly.entity_id
_entity_poly.type
_entity_poly.pdbx_seq_one_letter_code
_entity_poly.pdbx_strand_id
1 'polypeptide(L)'
;MTSNVVKERGTRPLELPDGPWASITPRERRPSGIYITLAICLVLILGTYGFSIRFFSLLPGSGWLFSSPAWDSNSTAAHKLTEIFEMARFLLHAAVGLVLPIMTRALPIMRQANLDYATSEAGNPFVNGWYADPDTEFYNGRYWVFPTSSYAYAQQTYLDAFSSLDLINWEKHENILTIKDVKWATKAVWAPAPISRGGKYYLYFGANDIQEGEPERGLIGGIGVAVADKPEGPYIDAIGKPLIGEYHNGAQPIDQDVFIDDDGQAYIFYGGHSHCNIAKLNEDMISIGQFDDGTSFKEITPEGYVEGTQMIKRNGKYYLMWSEGGWTGPNYSVSYAMSDSIMGPFTKLAKILEQDSAVAKGSGHNGVIHVPDTDIWYIIYHRRPLSETDGNHRVLAYDRMYFNEDGTIAPIKMLVKDNFADGQAVGWKQYGVSWSVIDTRLTSSGEAAAMLDTNFGDLVYDATVSVPDSGVDAGLLFRTANVSNDLAQLNGYYAKVSGSGSVTLEKIINGTSSSLSEETISIAARTEHHVRVTAVGSEINVFVDDLRTPKITVIDNSFSTGADGVRSSAAGARFGFVSVAKP
;
A
#
# COMPACT_ATOMS: atom_id res chain seq x y z
N MET A 1 41.65 -5.89 49.98
CA MET A 1 42.72 -4.85 49.91
C MET A 1 42.55 -4.20 48.55
N THR A 2 42.15 -3.03 48.31
CA THR A 2 41.97 -1.76 48.96
C THR A 2 40.87 -1.00 48.17
N SER A 3 39.98 -0.39 48.92
CA SER A 3 38.95 0.53 48.49
C SER A 3 39.54 1.82 47.91
N ASN A 4 38.86 2.43 46.95
CA ASN A 4 38.91 3.89 46.81
C ASN A 4 37.51 4.43 46.38
N VAL A 5 36.94 5.17 47.31
CA VAL A 5 35.76 6.04 47.21
C VAL A 5 36.19 7.32 46.51
N VAL A 6 35.45 7.80 45.54
CA VAL A 6 35.55 9.18 45.04
C VAL A 6 34.16 9.83 45.08
N LYS A 7 34.19 10.98 45.70
CA LYS A 7 33.09 11.88 46.09
C LYS A 7 32.24 12.42 44.91
N GLU A 8 30.98 12.54 45.17
CA GLU A 8 30.00 13.44 44.50
C GLU A 8 30.48 14.90 44.51
N ARG A 9 30.31 15.57 43.38
CA ARG A 9 30.18 17.02 43.31
C ARG A 9 28.90 17.38 42.59
N GLY A 10 28.00 18.03 43.28
CA GLY A 10 26.76 18.58 42.78
C GLY A 10 27.01 19.72 41.77
N THR A 11 26.21 19.74 40.73
CA THR A 11 26.06 20.87 39.82
C THR A 11 24.66 21.44 39.90
N ARG A 12 24.59 22.76 40.06
CA ARG A 12 23.38 23.59 40.16
C ARG A 12 22.63 23.60 38.81
N PRO A 13 21.30 23.84 38.81
CA PRO A 13 20.55 24.03 37.56
C PRO A 13 20.85 25.39 36.94
N LEU A 14 21.05 25.42 35.63
CA LEU A 14 21.09 26.66 34.83
C LEU A 14 19.67 27.12 34.54
N GLU A 15 19.35 28.32 34.96
CA GLU A 15 18.14 29.06 34.56
C GLU A 15 18.27 29.48 33.09
N LEU A 16 17.23 29.21 32.30
CA LEU A 16 17.04 29.72 30.94
C LEU A 16 16.14 30.99 31.01
N PRO A 17 16.42 32.03 30.21
CA PRO A 17 15.65 33.27 30.25
C PRO A 17 14.32 33.13 29.48
N ASP A 18 13.28 33.74 30.04
CA ASP A 18 11.95 33.88 29.47
C ASP A 18 11.97 34.62 28.12
N GLY A 19 11.47 33.99 27.07
CA GLY A 19 11.12 34.61 25.80
C GLY A 19 9.66 34.35 25.45
N PRO A 20 8.95 35.27 24.81
CA PRO A 20 7.48 35.25 24.73
C PRO A 20 7.00 34.18 23.72
N TRP A 21 6.16 33.29 24.21
CA TRP A 21 5.43 32.32 23.39
C TRP A 21 4.36 33.05 22.55
N ALA A 22 4.57 33.10 21.24
CA ALA A 22 3.51 33.44 20.30
C ALA A 22 2.61 32.22 20.12
N SER A 23 1.36 32.33 20.59
CA SER A 23 0.31 31.34 20.36
C SER A 23 -0.01 31.23 18.88
N ILE A 24 0.28 30.07 18.26
CA ILE A 24 -0.19 29.73 16.92
C ILE A 24 -1.56 29.08 17.10
N THR A 25 -2.62 29.83 16.79
CA THR A 25 -3.98 29.31 16.66
C THR A 25 -4.10 28.47 15.35
N PRO A 26 -4.89 27.39 15.35
CA PRO A 26 -5.11 26.61 14.13
C PRO A 26 -5.82 27.46 13.06
N ARG A 27 -5.29 27.44 11.85
CA ARG A 27 -5.92 28.08 10.69
C ARG A 27 -7.22 27.34 10.36
N GLU A 28 -8.35 27.91 10.71
CA GLU A 28 -9.67 27.49 10.22
C GLU A 28 -9.69 27.57 8.68
N ARG A 29 -10.06 26.46 8.02
CA ARG A 29 -10.32 26.44 6.59
C ARG A 29 -11.54 27.31 6.32
N ARG A 30 -11.37 28.37 5.56
CA ARG A 30 -12.48 29.24 5.10
C ARG A 30 -13.36 28.44 4.15
N PRO A 31 -14.70 28.54 4.24
CA PRO A 31 -15.60 27.97 3.23
C PRO A 31 -15.36 28.61 1.85
N SER A 32 -15.52 27.83 0.77
CA SER A 32 -15.29 28.28 -0.59
C SER A 32 -16.11 29.51 -0.95
N GLY A 33 -15.52 30.45 -1.70
CA GLY A 33 -16.09 31.78 -1.98
C GLY A 33 -17.50 31.79 -2.59
N ILE A 34 -17.96 30.68 -3.20
CA ILE A 34 -19.30 30.54 -3.80
C ILE A 34 -20.40 30.55 -2.74
N TYR A 35 -20.21 29.91 -1.60
CA TYR A 35 -21.20 29.91 -0.51
C TYR A 35 -21.32 31.26 0.18
N ILE A 36 -20.23 32.00 0.29
CA ILE A 36 -20.22 33.36 0.85
C ILE A 36 -20.95 34.31 -0.08
N THR A 37 -20.76 34.20 -1.39
CA THR A 37 -21.43 35.07 -2.39
C THR A 37 -22.94 34.84 -2.43
N LEU A 38 -23.41 33.58 -2.38
CA LEU A 38 -24.82 33.25 -2.35
C LEU A 38 -25.50 33.70 -1.05
N ALA A 39 -24.84 33.56 0.10
CA ALA A 39 -25.35 34.03 1.39
C ALA A 39 -25.45 35.57 1.44
N ILE A 40 -24.46 36.28 0.89
CA ILE A 40 -24.47 37.75 0.83
C ILE A 40 -25.58 38.25 -0.11
N CYS A 41 -25.81 37.61 -1.26
CA CYS A 41 -26.90 37.98 -2.16
C CYS A 41 -28.27 37.77 -1.49
N LEU A 42 -28.46 36.67 -0.75
CA LEU A 42 -29.73 36.41 -0.04
C LEU A 42 -29.98 37.42 1.10
N VAL A 43 -28.93 37.79 1.86
CA VAL A 43 -29.03 38.82 2.90
C VAL A 43 -29.31 40.20 2.34
N LEU A 44 -28.73 40.58 1.18
CA LEU A 44 -28.98 41.85 0.52
C LEU A 44 -30.43 41.93 -0.05
N ILE A 45 -30.95 40.86 -0.61
CA ILE A 45 -32.32 40.82 -1.13
C ILE A 45 -33.36 40.89 0.01
N LEU A 46 -33.16 40.18 1.11
CA LEU A 46 -34.04 40.19 2.25
C LEU A 46 -33.95 41.48 3.10
N GLY A 47 -32.76 42.09 3.17
CA GLY A 47 -32.56 43.37 3.86
C GLY A 47 -33.29 44.56 3.21
N THR A 48 -33.48 44.56 1.89
CA THR A 48 -34.24 45.60 1.17
C THR A 48 -35.72 45.59 1.47
N TYR A 49 -36.24 44.49 2.05
CA TYR A 49 -37.67 44.35 2.40
C TYR A 49 -37.92 44.42 3.92
N GLY A 50 -36.95 44.85 4.74
CA GLY A 50 -37.15 45.13 6.17
C GLY A 50 -37.10 43.90 7.09
N PHE A 51 -36.54 42.78 6.67
CA PHE A 51 -36.39 41.58 7.50
C PHE A 51 -35.07 41.60 8.27
N SER A 52 -35.11 41.28 9.55
CA SER A 52 -33.91 41.12 10.40
C SER A 52 -33.56 39.64 10.52
N ILE A 53 -32.34 39.26 10.11
CA ILE A 53 -31.83 37.91 10.23
C ILE A 53 -30.79 37.83 11.37
N ARG A 54 -31.05 36.94 12.33
CA ARG A 54 -30.07 36.63 13.39
C ARG A 54 -29.51 35.22 13.21
N PHE A 55 -28.21 35.13 13.22
CA PHE A 55 -27.46 33.86 13.17
C PHE A 55 -27.25 33.34 14.61
N PHE A 56 -27.64 32.08 14.87
CA PHE A 56 -27.23 31.36 16.05
C PHE A 56 -26.49 30.08 15.63
N SER A 57 -25.20 30.01 15.96
CA SER A 57 -24.37 28.82 15.78
C SER A 57 -24.34 28.06 17.09
N LEU A 58 -24.94 26.90 17.16
CA LEU A 58 -24.69 25.87 18.16
C LEU A 58 -24.92 24.49 17.53
N LEU A 59 -23.82 23.77 17.26
CA LEU A 59 -23.64 22.32 17.05
C LEU A 59 -24.75 21.48 16.35
N PRO A 60 -24.51 20.25 15.83
CA PRO A 60 -25.16 19.70 14.64
C PRO A 60 -26.68 19.63 14.80
N GLY A 61 -27.39 20.37 13.94
CA GLY A 61 -28.86 20.51 13.95
C GLY A 61 -29.34 21.95 13.76
N SER A 62 -28.53 22.87 13.23
CA SER A 62 -28.88 24.30 13.07
C SER A 62 -30.10 24.54 12.18
N GLY A 63 -31.18 25.07 12.79
CA GLY A 63 -32.37 25.57 12.13
C GLY A 63 -32.37 27.09 11.99
N TRP A 64 -33.07 27.61 10.98
CA TRP A 64 -33.28 29.04 10.77
C TRP A 64 -34.56 29.48 11.45
N LEU A 65 -34.48 30.52 12.27
CA LEU A 65 -35.66 31.19 12.87
C LEU A 65 -35.88 32.54 12.16
N PHE A 66 -37.04 32.71 11.60
CA PHE A 66 -37.48 33.97 11.03
C PHE A 66 -38.49 34.65 11.98
N SER A 67 -38.26 35.90 12.30
CA SER A 67 -39.29 36.73 12.97
C SER A 67 -39.80 37.81 12.00
N SER A 68 -41.09 37.81 11.75
CA SER A 68 -41.76 38.87 10.99
C SER A 68 -42.54 39.78 11.91
N PRO A 69 -42.65 41.09 11.63
CA PRO A 69 -43.74 41.90 12.17
C PRO A 69 -45.07 41.40 11.62
N ALA A 70 -46.14 41.49 12.44
CA ALA A 70 -47.47 41.03 12.05
C ALA A 70 -47.94 41.76 10.78
N TRP A 71 -48.13 40.96 9.73
CA TRP A 71 -48.63 41.43 8.43
C TRP A 71 -50.02 40.85 8.16
N ASP A 72 -50.88 41.68 7.55
CA ASP A 72 -52.21 41.31 7.15
C ASP A 72 -52.13 40.35 5.94
N SER A 73 -52.75 39.16 6.05
CA SER A 73 -52.64 38.04 5.13
C SER A 73 -53.34 38.28 3.75
N ASN A 74 -53.96 39.45 3.53
CA ASN A 74 -54.73 39.75 2.33
C ASN A 74 -54.08 40.78 1.37
N SER A 75 -52.78 41.11 1.53
CA SER A 75 -52.15 42.07 0.65
C SER A 75 -51.47 41.38 -0.57
N THR A 76 -51.56 42.05 -1.73
CA THR A 76 -50.90 41.61 -3.00
C THR A 76 -49.38 41.41 -2.88
N ALA A 77 -48.80 41.94 -1.82
CA ALA A 77 -47.36 41.77 -1.51
C ALA A 77 -47.05 40.40 -0.91
N ALA A 78 -47.97 39.80 -0.13
CA ALA A 78 -47.81 38.49 0.47
C ALA A 78 -47.80 37.37 -0.60
N HIS A 79 -48.62 37.50 -1.63
CA HIS A 79 -48.62 36.55 -2.76
C HIS A 79 -47.32 36.59 -3.58
N LYS A 80 -46.79 37.77 -3.86
CA LYS A 80 -45.50 37.90 -4.56
C LYS A 80 -44.32 37.39 -3.78
N LEU A 81 -44.33 37.52 -2.44
CA LEU A 81 -43.30 36.96 -1.59
C LEU A 81 -43.31 35.42 -1.55
N THR A 82 -44.51 34.81 -1.56
CA THR A 82 -44.63 33.35 -1.62
C THR A 82 -44.09 32.80 -2.94
N GLU A 83 -44.39 33.47 -4.07
CA GLU A 83 -43.84 33.08 -5.38
C GLU A 83 -42.29 33.22 -5.45
N ILE A 84 -41.76 34.26 -4.86
CA ILE A 84 -40.27 34.44 -4.75
C ILE A 84 -39.64 33.36 -3.88
N PHE A 85 -40.27 32.98 -2.77
CA PHE A 85 -39.77 31.91 -1.90
C PHE A 85 -39.84 30.54 -2.57
N GLU A 86 -40.91 30.22 -3.27
CA GLU A 86 -41.02 28.96 -4.02
C GLU A 86 -40.05 28.91 -5.20
N MET A 87 -39.82 30.02 -5.89
CA MET A 87 -38.81 30.09 -6.96
C MET A 87 -37.39 29.98 -6.42
N ALA A 88 -37.06 30.59 -5.29
CA ALA A 88 -35.75 30.45 -4.61
C ALA A 88 -35.53 29.03 -4.11
N ARG A 89 -36.60 28.38 -3.58
CA ARG A 89 -36.55 26.98 -3.14
C ARG A 89 -36.33 26.02 -4.32
N PHE A 90 -37.02 26.28 -5.45
CA PHE A 90 -36.83 25.50 -6.67
C PHE A 90 -35.43 25.66 -7.27
N LEU A 91 -34.90 26.88 -7.32
CA LEU A 91 -33.51 27.15 -7.77
C LEU A 91 -32.45 26.53 -6.84
N LEU A 92 -32.68 26.52 -5.53
CA LEU A 92 -31.80 25.89 -4.57
C LEU A 92 -31.79 24.35 -4.72
N HIS A 93 -32.97 23.74 -4.93
CA HIS A 93 -33.07 22.30 -5.19
C HIS A 93 -32.51 21.92 -6.56
N ALA A 94 -32.69 22.76 -7.59
CA ALA A 94 -32.08 22.55 -8.89
C ALA A 94 -30.52 22.69 -8.85
N ALA A 95 -30.02 23.66 -8.08
CA ALA A 95 -28.56 23.84 -7.89
C ALA A 95 -27.96 22.68 -7.08
N VAL A 96 -28.60 22.23 -6.00
CA VAL A 96 -28.16 21.07 -5.21
C VAL A 96 -28.30 19.80 -6.05
N GLY A 97 -29.38 19.62 -6.83
CA GLY A 97 -29.57 18.47 -7.70
C GLY A 97 -28.59 18.39 -8.87
N LEU A 98 -28.04 19.51 -9.35
CA LEU A 98 -27.02 19.55 -10.43
C LEU A 98 -25.59 19.45 -9.90
N VAL A 99 -25.30 19.98 -8.71
CA VAL A 99 -23.93 20.01 -8.15
C VAL A 99 -23.58 18.69 -7.46
N LEU A 100 -24.53 18.01 -6.79
CA LEU A 100 -24.26 16.71 -6.18
C LEU A 100 -23.84 15.62 -7.20
N PRO A 101 -24.52 15.43 -8.34
CA PRO A 101 -24.09 14.43 -9.33
C PRO A 101 -22.74 14.75 -9.98
N ILE A 102 -22.40 16.05 -10.12
CA ILE A 102 -21.10 16.46 -10.68
C ILE A 102 -19.98 16.22 -9.67
N MET A 103 -20.19 16.50 -8.39
CA MET A 103 -19.19 16.22 -7.35
C MET A 103 -19.03 14.71 -7.08
N THR A 104 -20.10 13.94 -7.09
CA THR A 104 -20.02 12.48 -6.88
C THR A 104 -19.39 11.75 -8.08
N ARG A 105 -19.51 12.27 -9.31
CA ARG A 105 -18.82 11.73 -10.49
C ARG A 105 -17.36 12.19 -10.62
N ALA A 106 -17.01 13.38 -10.14
CA ALA A 106 -15.64 13.87 -10.19
C ALA A 106 -14.73 13.20 -9.14
N LEU A 107 -15.25 12.88 -7.95
CA LEU A 107 -14.49 12.23 -6.89
C LEU A 107 -14.01 10.81 -7.25
N PRO A 108 -14.80 9.93 -7.89
CA PRO A 108 -14.29 8.64 -8.35
C PRO A 108 -13.20 8.76 -9.40
N ILE A 109 -13.33 9.68 -10.35
CA ILE A 109 -12.33 9.91 -11.41
C ILE A 109 -11.01 10.43 -10.83
N MET A 110 -11.06 11.35 -9.86
CA MET A 110 -9.85 11.84 -9.19
C MET A 110 -9.19 10.76 -8.32
N ARG A 111 -9.99 9.93 -7.61
CA ARG A 111 -9.47 8.76 -6.88
C ARG A 111 -8.84 7.75 -7.82
N GLN A 112 -9.52 7.41 -8.91
CA GLN A 112 -9.02 6.45 -9.89
C GLN A 112 -7.68 6.90 -10.48
N ALA A 113 -7.56 8.17 -10.88
CA ALA A 113 -6.31 8.71 -11.40
C ALA A 113 -5.17 8.64 -10.35
N ASN A 114 -5.46 9.00 -9.09
CA ASN A 114 -4.48 8.93 -8.01
C ASN A 114 -4.08 7.48 -7.68
N LEU A 115 -5.04 6.54 -7.73
CA LEU A 115 -4.78 5.15 -7.41
C LEU A 115 -4.01 4.43 -8.53
N ASP A 116 -4.33 4.71 -9.79
CA ASP A 116 -3.53 4.23 -10.91
C ASP A 116 -2.10 4.79 -10.84
N TYR A 117 -1.96 6.06 -10.48
CA TYR A 117 -0.67 6.67 -10.24
C TYR A 117 0.07 5.98 -9.08
N ALA A 118 -0.59 5.76 -7.94
CA ALA A 118 0.00 5.11 -6.78
C ALA A 118 0.60 3.74 -7.12
N THR A 119 -0.15 2.87 -7.81
CA THR A 119 0.34 1.51 -8.13
C THR A 119 1.33 1.46 -9.28
N SER A 120 1.24 2.38 -10.23
CA SER A 120 2.17 2.43 -11.36
C SER A 120 3.46 3.18 -11.06
N GLU A 121 3.44 4.07 -10.07
CA GLU A 121 4.51 5.03 -9.81
C GLU A 121 5.12 4.90 -8.40
N ALA A 122 4.37 4.37 -7.41
CA ALA A 122 4.91 4.12 -6.07
C ALA A 122 5.87 2.93 -6.05
N GLY A 123 6.83 2.98 -5.14
CA GLY A 123 7.82 1.92 -4.96
C GLY A 123 7.21 0.61 -4.45
N ASN A 124 7.80 -0.50 -4.84
CA ASN A 124 7.62 -1.80 -4.24
C ASN A 124 8.98 -2.34 -3.78
N PRO A 125 9.17 -2.67 -2.48
CA PRO A 125 8.18 -2.70 -1.39
C PRO A 125 7.68 -1.30 -1.01
N PHE A 126 6.43 -1.21 -0.49
CA PHE A 126 5.79 0.09 -0.19
C PHE A 126 5.93 0.54 1.28
N VAL A 127 6.41 -0.34 2.17
CA VAL A 127 6.72 -0.03 3.56
C VAL A 127 8.06 -0.63 3.96
N ASN A 128 8.75 0.00 4.90
CA ASN A 128 10.00 -0.49 5.46
C ASN A 128 9.76 -1.59 6.49
N GLY A 129 10.63 -2.61 6.49
CA GLY A 129 10.64 -3.69 7.47
C GLY A 129 10.30 -5.04 6.85
N TRP A 130 10.42 -6.07 7.68
CA TRP A 130 10.10 -7.44 7.29
C TRP A 130 8.68 -7.75 7.71
N TYR A 131 7.79 -7.86 6.71
CA TYR A 131 6.38 -8.12 6.88
C TYR A 131 5.90 -9.15 5.86
N ALA A 132 4.91 -9.96 6.28
CA ALA A 132 4.36 -11.03 5.46
C ALA A 132 2.87 -11.21 5.71
N ASP A 133 2.26 -12.15 5.00
CA ASP A 133 0.91 -12.65 5.21
C ASP A 133 -0.11 -11.49 5.41
N PRO A 134 -0.17 -10.53 4.45
CA PRO A 134 -1.01 -9.35 4.61
C PRO A 134 -2.47 -9.66 4.35
N ASP A 135 -3.35 -9.15 5.21
CA ASP A 135 -4.75 -8.98 4.90
C ASP A 135 -5.15 -7.51 4.95
N THR A 136 -6.30 -7.14 4.39
CA THR A 136 -6.59 -5.74 4.05
C THR A 136 -8.06 -5.41 4.28
N GLU A 137 -8.29 -4.14 4.65
CA GLU A 137 -9.63 -3.61 4.82
C GLU A 137 -9.71 -2.12 4.49
N PHE A 138 -10.93 -1.63 4.24
CA PHE A 138 -11.20 -0.21 4.04
C PHE A 138 -12.07 0.32 5.17
N TYR A 139 -11.46 1.02 6.12
CA TYR A 139 -12.14 1.59 7.29
C TYR A 139 -12.05 3.11 7.31
N ASN A 140 -13.16 3.78 7.60
CA ASN A 140 -13.18 5.23 7.86
C ASN A 140 -12.53 6.08 6.75
N GLY A 141 -12.64 5.64 5.49
CA GLY A 141 -12.05 6.33 4.35
C GLY A 141 -10.55 6.10 4.15
N ARG A 142 -9.96 5.12 4.84
CA ARG A 142 -8.55 4.74 4.72
C ARG A 142 -8.43 3.27 4.32
N TYR A 143 -7.43 2.96 3.52
CA TYR A 143 -6.97 1.60 3.23
C TYR A 143 -6.11 1.14 4.39
N TRP A 144 -6.31 -0.09 4.84
CA TRP A 144 -5.57 -0.72 5.92
C TRP A 144 -4.93 -2.00 5.44
N VAL A 145 -3.70 -2.24 5.91
CA VAL A 145 -2.95 -3.49 5.70
C VAL A 145 -2.51 -3.98 7.07
N PHE A 146 -2.83 -5.23 7.35
CA PHE A 146 -2.50 -5.92 8.59
C PHE A 146 -1.57 -7.09 8.26
N PRO A 147 -0.26 -6.97 8.49
CA PRO A 147 0.69 -8.03 8.18
C PRO A 147 1.20 -8.76 9.42
N THR A 148 1.77 -9.94 9.20
CA THR A 148 2.68 -10.60 10.13
C THR A 148 4.00 -9.83 10.23
N SER A 149 4.56 -9.68 11.44
CA SER A 149 5.94 -9.27 11.66
C SER A 149 6.88 -10.42 11.28
N SER A 150 7.53 -10.34 10.12
CA SER A 150 8.19 -11.48 9.47
C SER A 150 9.63 -11.70 9.97
N TYR A 151 9.72 -12.25 11.17
CA TYR A 151 10.94 -12.67 11.86
C TYR A 151 10.86 -14.15 12.25
N ALA A 152 11.88 -14.68 12.93
CA ALA A 152 11.83 -16.02 13.49
C ALA A 152 10.64 -16.17 14.46
N TYR A 153 9.97 -17.33 14.49
CA TYR A 153 8.73 -17.57 15.22
C TYR A 153 8.73 -17.11 16.68
N ALA A 154 9.87 -17.28 17.37
CA ALA A 154 10.02 -16.82 18.76
C ALA A 154 9.98 -15.28 18.91
N GLN A 155 10.20 -14.55 17.85
CA GLN A 155 10.19 -13.09 17.81
C GLN A 155 8.85 -12.52 17.32
N GLN A 156 8.00 -13.34 16.71
CA GLN A 156 6.66 -12.97 16.28
C GLN A 156 5.72 -12.91 17.49
N THR A 157 5.81 -11.84 18.24
CA THR A 157 5.11 -11.62 19.51
C THR A 157 4.18 -10.41 19.49
N TYR A 158 4.04 -9.80 18.32
CA TYR A 158 3.21 -8.60 18.10
C TYR A 158 2.77 -8.52 16.64
N LEU A 159 1.75 -7.73 16.39
CA LEU A 159 1.30 -7.31 15.07
C LEU A 159 1.32 -5.79 14.97
N ASP A 160 1.76 -5.28 13.83
CA ASP A 160 1.63 -3.89 13.42
C ASP A 160 0.51 -3.79 12.37
N ALA A 161 0.07 -2.56 12.06
CA ALA A 161 -0.76 -2.28 10.90
C ALA A 161 -0.26 -1.05 10.16
N PHE A 162 -0.68 -0.91 8.92
CA PHE A 162 -0.43 0.27 8.09
C PHE A 162 -1.73 0.82 7.55
N SER A 163 -1.83 2.15 7.48
CA SER A 163 -3.00 2.77 6.85
C SER A 163 -2.62 3.88 5.88
N SER A 164 -3.41 4.05 4.81
CA SER A 164 -3.19 5.05 3.79
C SER A 164 -4.50 5.68 3.34
N LEU A 165 -4.48 6.97 2.96
CA LEU A 165 -5.60 7.65 2.31
C LEU A 165 -5.53 7.53 0.77
N ASP A 166 -4.36 7.21 0.22
CA ASP A 166 -4.05 7.37 -1.20
C ASP A 166 -3.25 6.20 -1.81
N LEU A 167 -2.95 5.16 -1.02
CA LEU A 167 -2.09 4.02 -1.38
C LEU A 167 -0.63 4.42 -1.71
N ILE A 168 -0.23 5.65 -1.43
CA ILE A 168 1.14 6.15 -1.60
C ILE A 168 1.79 6.36 -0.24
N ASN A 169 1.12 7.16 0.61
CA ASN A 169 1.62 7.55 1.91
C ASN A 169 1.05 6.63 2.99
N TRP A 170 1.90 5.81 3.58
CA TRP A 170 1.51 4.83 4.59
C TRP A 170 1.93 5.26 5.98
N GLU A 171 0.97 5.25 6.90
CA GLU A 171 1.15 5.50 8.32
C GLU A 171 1.25 4.16 9.05
N LYS A 172 2.33 3.95 9.81
CA LYS A 172 2.53 2.74 10.61
C LYS A 172 1.86 2.89 11.98
N HIS A 173 1.13 1.87 12.39
CA HIS A 173 0.53 1.70 13.72
C HIS A 173 1.22 0.52 14.40
N GLU A 174 2.06 0.84 15.38
CA GLU A 174 2.91 -0.17 16.03
C GLU A 174 2.17 -0.91 17.14
N ASN A 175 2.41 -2.23 17.24
CA ASN A 175 1.95 -3.07 18.33
C ASN A 175 0.43 -3.02 18.55
N ILE A 176 -0.35 -3.10 17.47
CA ILE A 176 -1.81 -3.10 17.55
C ILE A 176 -2.36 -4.29 18.35
N LEU A 177 -1.62 -5.40 18.38
CA LEU A 177 -1.83 -6.59 19.21
C LEU A 177 -0.48 -7.09 19.70
N THR A 178 -0.39 -7.52 20.97
CA THR A 178 0.82 -8.13 21.53
C THR A 178 0.50 -9.35 22.37
N ILE A 179 1.47 -10.23 22.61
CA ILE A 179 1.30 -11.39 23.52
C ILE A 179 1.00 -10.97 24.97
N LYS A 180 1.16 -9.70 25.36
CA LYS A 180 0.75 -9.19 26.66
C LYS A 180 -0.78 -9.11 26.77
N ASP A 181 -1.44 -8.90 25.65
CA ASP A 181 -2.88 -8.75 25.51
C ASP A 181 -3.57 -10.11 25.22
N VAL A 182 -2.76 -11.14 24.87
CA VAL A 182 -3.21 -12.50 24.55
C VAL A 182 -2.46 -13.51 25.43
N LYS A 183 -2.99 -13.80 26.62
CA LYS A 183 -2.29 -14.55 27.66
C LYS A 183 -1.89 -15.98 27.31
N TRP A 184 -2.57 -16.61 26.33
CA TRP A 184 -2.30 -17.97 25.88
C TRP A 184 -1.26 -18.02 24.74
N ALA A 185 -1.02 -16.89 24.02
CA ALA A 185 -0.02 -16.79 22.96
C ALA A 185 1.37 -16.49 23.52
N THR A 186 2.39 -17.15 23.01
CA THR A 186 3.80 -16.96 23.44
C THR A 186 4.75 -16.68 22.29
N LYS A 187 4.37 -17.06 21.06
CA LYS A 187 5.18 -16.94 19.84
C LYS A 187 4.29 -17.07 18.60
N ALA A 188 4.88 -16.92 17.42
CA ALA A 188 4.24 -17.18 16.14
C ALA A 188 2.85 -16.53 16.04
N VAL A 189 2.78 -15.23 16.43
CA VAL A 189 1.58 -14.41 16.23
C VAL A 189 1.64 -13.90 14.80
N TRP A 190 0.75 -14.43 13.93
CA TRP A 190 0.83 -14.25 12.49
C TRP A 190 -0.53 -14.22 11.79
N ALA A 191 -0.47 -13.96 10.46
CA ALA A 191 -1.57 -14.00 9.50
C ALA A 191 -2.85 -13.34 10.05
N PRO A 192 -2.81 -12.03 10.39
CA PRO A 192 -3.98 -11.34 10.91
C PRO A 192 -5.05 -11.18 9.84
N ALA A 193 -6.32 -11.42 10.20
CA ALA A 193 -7.50 -11.19 9.37
C ALA A 193 -8.43 -10.18 10.06
N PRO A 194 -8.48 -8.94 9.59
CA PRO A 194 -9.32 -7.88 10.14
C PRO A 194 -10.74 -7.93 9.58
N ILE A 195 -11.73 -7.59 10.40
CA ILE A 195 -13.10 -7.35 9.96
C ILE A 195 -13.80 -6.38 10.92
N SER A 196 -14.85 -5.69 10.49
CA SER A 196 -15.64 -4.83 11.37
C SER A 196 -17.11 -5.21 11.38
N ARG A 197 -17.73 -5.15 12.56
CA ARG A 197 -19.16 -5.34 12.75
C ARG A 197 -19.67 -4.56 13.95
N GLY A 198 -20.83 -3.90 13.81
CA GLY A 198 -21.49 -3.22 14.94
C GLY A 198 -20.65 -2.11 15.58
N GLY A 199 -19.76 -1.45 14.84
CA GLY A 199 -18.88 -0.40 15.35
C GLY A 199 -17.68 -0.90 16.15
N LYS A 200 -17.41 -2.21 16.13
CA LYS A 200 -16.23 -2.86 16.68
C LYS A 200 -15.35 -3.39 15.54
N TYR A 201 -14.06 -3.50 15.83
CA TYR A 201 -13.05 -4.07 14.94
C TYR A 201 -12.57 -5.38 15.55
N TYR A 202 -12.61 -6.43 14.76
CA TYR A 202 -12.17 -7.77 15.14
C TYR A 202 -10.90 -8.09 14.36
N LEU A 203 -9.93 -8.68 15.04
CA LEU A 203 -8.69 -9.16 14.44
C LEU A 203 -8.54 -10.64 14.80
N TYR A 204 -8.67 -11.50 13.81
CA TYR A 204 -8.35 -12.91 13.95
C TYR A 204 -6.87 -13.10 13.66
N PHE A 205 -6.21 -14.01 14.36
CA PHE A 205 -4.77 -14.21 14.23
C PHE A 205 -4.41 -15.64 14.61
N GLY A 206 -3.41 -16.22 13.95
CA GLY A 206 -2.80 -17.47 14.40
C GLY A 206 -1.81 -17.22 15.52
N ALA A 207 -1.63 -18.19 16.42
CA ALA A 207 -0.57 -18.16 17.41
C ALA A 207 -0.10 -19.55 17.84
N ASN A 208 1.17 -19.62 18.27
CA ASN A 208 1.88 -20.77 18.84
C ASN A 208 2.21 -21.90 17.86
N ASP A 209 1.79 -21.83 16.59
CA ASP A 209 2.10 -22.85 15.57
C ASP A 209 1.77 -24.28 16.01
N ILE A 210 0.51 -24.49 16.38
CA ILE A 210 0.06 -25.80 16.89
C ILE A 210 0.11 -26.86 15.80
N GLN A 211 0.66 -28.05 16.14
CA GLN A 211 0.78 -29.17 15.23
C GLN A 211 -0.25 -30.28 15.57
N GLU A 212 -0.55 -31.16 14.62
CA GLU A 212 -1.47 -32.28 14.82
C GLU A 212 -1.07 -33.13 16.01
N GLY A 213 -2.02 -33.48 16.85
CA GLY A 213 -1.83 -34.24 18.08
C GLY A 213 -1.22 -33.43 19.24
N GLU A 214 -0.95 -32.16 19.09
CA GLU A 214 -0.42 -31.29 20.17
C GLU A 214 -1.50 -30.83 21.15
N PRO A 215 -2.74 -30.48 20.72
CA PRO A 215 -3.82 -30.13 21.65
C PRO A 215 -4.14 -31.22 22.65
N GLU A 216 -4.11 -32.51 22.22
CA GLU A 216 -4.35 -33.68 23.09
C GLU A 216 -3.25 -33.83 24.14
N ARG A 217 -2.07 -33.24 23.92
CA ARG A 217 -0.97 -33.17 24.90
C ARG A 217 -1.04 -31.95 25.80
N GLY A 218 -2.11 -31.14 25.64
CA GLY A 218 -2.34 -29.94 26.44
C GLY A 218 -1.59 -28.70 25.95
N LEU A 219 -1.06 -28.70 24.73
CA LEU A 219 -0.50 -27.49 24.10
C LEU A 219 -1.62 -26.60 23.57
N ILE A 220 -1.51 -25.31 23.81
CA ILE A 220 -2.51 -24.31 23.42
C ILE A 220 -1.97 -23.48 22.27
N GLY A 221 -2.75 -23.37 21.22
CA GLY A 221 -2.45 -22.56 20.04
C GLY A 221 -3.59 -22.62 19.04
N GLY A 222 -3.39 -22.04 17.86
CA GLY A 222 -4.38 -21.96 16.79
C GLY A 222 -4.87 -20.54 16.56
N ILE A 223 -6.11 -20.40 16.07
CA ILE A 223 -6.69 -19.11 15.69
C ILE A 223 -7.37 -18.46 16.90
N GLY A 224 -6.92 -17.26 17.27
CA GLY A 224 -7.54 -16.39 18.26
C GLY A 224 -8.40 -15.30 17.63
N VAL A 225 -9.15 -14.59 18.47
CA VAL A 225 -9.88 -13.36 18.10
C VAL A 225 -9.70 -12.29 19.15
N ALA A 226 -9.32 -11.10 18.71
CA ALA A 226 -9.18 -9.91 19.54
C ALA A 226 -10.09 -8.79 19.04
N VAL A 227 -10.49 -7.87 19.92
CA VAL A 227 -11.47 -6.81 19.65
C VAL A 227 -10.90 -5.46 20.03
N ALA A 228 -11.17 -4.45 19.22
CA ALA A 228 -10.82 -3.05 19.45
C ALA A 228 -11.99 -2.11 19.15
N ASP A 229 -11.89 -0.87 19.66
CA ASP A 229 -12.82 0.22 19.34
C ASP A 229 -12.39 1.02 18.11
N LYS A 230 -11.18 0.79 17.63
CA LYS A 230 -10.56 1.48 16.49
C LYS A 230 -9.71 0.52 15.67
N PRO A 231 -9.55 0.76 14.36
CA PRO A 231 -8.76 -0.14 13.50
C PRO A 231 -7.27 -0.18 13.87
N GLU A 232 -6.71 0.91 14.44
CA GLU A 232 -5.35 0.95 14.95
C GLU A 232 -5.16 0.27 16.31
N GLY A 233 -6.21 -0.34 16.88
CA GLY A 233 -6.16 -0.99 18.17
C GLY A 233 -6.18 -0.01 19.37
N PRO A 234 -5.69 -0.44 20.57
CA PRO A 234 -5.17 -1.78 20.84
C PRO A 234 -6.24 -2.86 20.76
N TYR A 235 -5.89 -4.00 20.19
CA TYR A 235 -6.74 -5.18 20.15
C TYR A 235 -6.52 -6.03 21.40
N ILE A 236 -7.59 -6.43 22.05
CA ILE A 236 -7.57 -7.24 23.28
C ILE A 236 -8.23 -8.58 23.04
N ASP A 237 -7.60 -9.66 23.49
CA ASP A 237 -8.14 -11.03 23.40
C ASP A 237 -9.58 -11.08 23.90
N ALA A 238 -10.49 -11.51 23.06
CA ALA A 238 -11.92 -11.46 23.34
C ALA A 238 -12.41 -12.60 24.24
N ILE A 239 -11.76 -13.77 24.21
CA ILE A 239 -12.27 -15.00 24.83
C ILE A 239 -11.27 -15.72 25.74
N GLY A 240 -10.02 -15.26 25.81
CA GLY A 240 -9.00 -15.81 26.70
C GLY A 240 -8.46 -17.19 26.33
N LYS A 241 -8.74 -17.67 25.14
CA LYS A 241 -8.34 -18.95 24.56
C LYS A 241 -8.43 -18.89 23.03
N PRO A 242 -7.84 -19.84 22.28
CA PRO A 242 -8.12 -19.94 20.85
C PRO A 242 -9.61 -20.09 20.55
N LEU A 243 -10.09 -19.43 19.49
CA LEU A 243 -11.41 -19.63 18.90
C LEU A 243 -11.47 -21.01 18.20
N ILE A 244 -10.38 -21.35 17.47
CA ILE A 244 -10.17 -22.65 16.84
C ILE A 244 -8.81 -23.14 17.33
N GLY A 245 -8.81 -24.10 18.26
CA GLY A 245 -7.60 -24.56 18.95
C GLY A 245 -7.20 -25.99 18.63
N GLU A 246 -7.87 -26.62 17.67
CA GLU A 246 -7.64 -28.02 17.28
C GLU A 246 -7.81 -28.20 15.77
N TYR A 247 -7.32 -29.31 15.24
CA TYR A 247 -7.46 -29.68 13.83
C TYR A 247 -8.90 -30.12 13.53
N HIS A 248 -9.48 -29.61 12.46
CA HIS A 248 -10.74 -30.07 11.89
C HIS A 248 -10.51 -30.45 10.44
N ASN A 249 -11.00 -31.62 10.01
CA ASN A 249 -10.85 -32.15 8.65
C ASN A 249 -9.39 -32.12 8.14
N GLY A 250 -8.39 -32.29 9.03
CA GLY A 250 -6.96 -32.24 8.68
C GLY A 250 -6.34 -30.84 8.59
N ALA A 251 -7.14 -29.78 8.67
CA ALA A 251 -6.64 -28.41 8.56
C ALA A 251 -5.94 -27.95 9.85
N GLN A 252 -4.69 -27.50 9.73
CA GLN A 252 -4.03 -26.75 10.79
C GLN A 252 -4.79 -25.44 11.01
N PRO A 253 -5.08 -25.04 12.27
CA PRO A 253 -5.80 -23.79 12.55
C PRO A 253 -4.88 -22.57 12.42
N ILE A 254 -4.61 -22.17 11.20
CA ILE A 254 -3.81 -20.99 10.79
C ILE A 254 -4.42 -20.34 9.55
N ASP A 255 -3.88 -19.17 9.18
CA ASP A 255 -4.07 -18.48 7.90
C ASP A 255 -5.55 -18.28 7.56
N GLN A 256 -6.25 -17.74 8.53
CA GLN A 256 -7.66 -17.43 8.42
C GLN A 256 -7.93 -16.15 7.64
N ASP A 257 -9.08 -16.15 6.99
CA ASP A 257 -9.74 -14.98 6.42
C ASP A 257 -11.19 -14.92 6.92
N VAL A 258 -11.74 -13.74 7.09
CA VAL A 258 -13.11 -13.55 7.57
C VAL A 258 -13.91 -12.70 6.61
N PHE A 259 -15.01 -13.23 6.14
CA PHE A 259 -15.88 -12.61 5.15
C PHE A 259 -17.33 -12.50 5.68
N ILE A 260 -17.94 -11.31 5.52
CA ILE A 260 -19.37 -11.10 5.80
C ILE A 260 -20.11 -11.04 4.46
N ASP A 261 -21.03 -11.98 4.24
CA ASP A 261 -21.81 -12.04 3.01
C ASP A 261 -22.95 -11.01 3.01
N ASP A 262 -23.60 -10.83 1.87
CA ASP A 262 -24.67 -9.82 1.64
C ASP A 262 -25.88 -10.02 2.56
N ASP A 263 -26.13 -11.25 3.05
CA ASP A 263 -27.19 -11.57 4.02
C ASP A 263 -26.80 -11.24 5.46
N GLY A 264 -25.56 -10.79 5.69
CA GLY A 264 -25.00 -10.45 7.00
C GLY A 264 -24.43 -11.65 7.75
N GLN A 265 -24.44 -12.87 7.20
CA GLN A 265 -23.77 -14.03 7.82
C GLN A 265 -22.26 -13.87 7.65
N ALA A 266 -21.54 -13.96 8.76
CA ALA A 266 -20.08 -13.97 8.76
C ALA A 266 -19.56 -15.41 8.70
N TYR A 267 -18.48 -15.59 7.94
CA TYR A 267 -17.78 -16.86 7.77
C TYR A 267 -16.30 -16.65 8.04
N ILE A 268 -15.67 -17.69 8.60
CA ILE A 268 -14.22 -17.79 8.70
C ILE A 268 -13.74 -18.93 7.80
N PHE A 269 -12.79 -18.64 6.95
CA PHE A 269 -12.06 -19.58 6.11
C PHE A 269 -10.67 -19.76 6.72
N TYR A 270 -10.14 -20.96 6.75
CA TYR A 270 -8.81 -21.17 7.34
C TYR A 270 -8.23 -22.52 6.96
N GLY A 271 -6.94 -22.65 7.10
CA GLY A 271 -6.29 -23.93 7.12
C GLY A 271 -4.87 -23.93 6.56
N GLY A 272 -4.03 -24.73 7.18
CA GLY A 272 -2.75 -25.18 6.68
C GLY A 272 -2.76 -26.66 6.36
N HIS A 273 -1.57 -27.23 6.08
CA HIS A 273 -1.36 -28.64 5.80
C HIS A 273 -2.20 -29.17 4.62
N SER A 274 -2.46 -28.31 3.63
CA SER A 274 -3.21 -28.65 2.41
C SER A 274 -4.70 -28.96 2.62
N HIS A 275 -5.29 -28.45 3.69
CA HIS A 275 -6.71 -28.54 3.97
C HIS A 275 -7.30 -27.15 4.23
N CYS A 276 -8.45 -26.85 3.64
CA CYS A 276 -9.18 -25.60 3.80
C CYS A 276 -10.57 -25.86 4.38
N ASN A 277 -10.88 -25.21 5.48
CA ASN A 277 -12.18 -25.24 6.11
C ASN A 277 -12.93 -23.92 5.97
N ILE A 278 -14.27 -24.02 5.99
CA ILE A 278 -15.18 -22.90 6.24
C ILE A 278 -16.00 -23.19 7.50
N ALA A 279 -16.20 -22.16 8.34
CA ALA A 279 -17.12 -22.21 9.47
C ALA A 279 -17.98 -20.93 9.52
N LYS A 280 -19.21 -21.01 10.05
CA LYS A 280 -20.02 -19.85 10.37
C LYS A 280 -19.50 -19.20 11.63
N LEU A 281 -19.46 -17.87 11.68
CA LEU A 281 -19.36 -17.11 12.92
C LEU A 281 -20.76 -16.71 13.39
N ASN A 282 -21.00 -16.75 14.69
CA ASN A 282 -22.20 -16.20 15.28
C ASN A 282 -22.18 -14.66 15.19
N GLU A 283 -23.32 -14.02 15.49
CA GLU A 283 -23.43 -12.55 15.45
C GLU A 283 -22.44 -11.81 16.37
N ASP A 284 -21.98 -12.48 17.44
CA ASP A 284 -21.00 -11.96 18.38
C ASP A 284 -19.58 -11.86 17.79
N MET A 285 -19.33 -12.48 16.64
CA MET A 285 -18.04 -12.55 15.95
C MET A 285 -16.90 -13.23 16.76
N ILE A 286 -17.20 -13.80 17.91
CA ILE A 286 -16.22 -14.43 18.82
C ILE A 286 -16.55 -15.88 19.16
N SER A 287 -17.52 -16.47 18.49
CA SER A 287 -17.93 -17.86 18.65
C SER A 287 -18.31 -18.50 17.32
N ILE A 288 -18.04 -19.83 17.21
CA ILE A 288 -18.33 -20.62 16.02
C ILE A 288 -19.81 -21.02 16.03
N GLY A 289 -20.48 -20.81 14.89
CA GLY A 289 -21.85 -21.21 14.63
C GLY A 289 -21.98 -22.65 14.09
N GLN A 290 -23.20 -23.00 13.68
CA GLN A 290 -23.49 -24.28 13.04
C GLN A 290 -24.14 -24.06 11.67
N PHE A 291 -23.86 -24.96 10.75
CA PHE A 291 -24.62 -25.11 9.51
C PHE A 291 -25.94 -25.81 9.78
N ASP A 292 -26.86 -25.79 8.82
CA ASP A 292 -28.21 -26.36 8.95
C ASP A 292 -28.20 -27.88 9.19
N ASP A 293 -27.13 -28.57 8.83
CA ASP A 293 -26.89 -29.98 9.08
C ASP A 293 -26.31 -30.28 10.48
N GLY A 294 -26.12 -29.24 11.29
CA GLY A 294 -25.57 -29.32 12.65
C GLY A 294 -24.05 -29.40 12.74
N THR A 295 -23.33 -29.35 11.61
CA THR A 295 -21.86 -29.31 11.61
C THR A 295 -21.36 -27.88 11.85
N SER A 296 -20.19 -27.72 12.49
CA SER A 296 -19.55 -26.43 12.70
C SER A 296 -18.47 -26.13 11.66
N PHE A 297 -17.83 -27.14 11.09
CA PHE A 297 -16.75 -27.02 10.13
C PHE A 297 -17.03 -27.84 8.89
N LYS A 298 -16.78 -27.28 7.71
CA LYS A 298 -16.88 -27.99 6.44
C LYS A 298 -15.60 -27.80 5.64
N GLU A 299 -15.11 -28.89 5.08
CA GLU A 299 -13.96 -28.86 4.19
C GLU A 299 -14.38 -28.37 2.80
N ILE A 300 -13.60 -27.42 2.25
CA ILE A 300 -13.82 -26.84 0.91
C ILE A 300 -12.52 -26.81 0.10
N THR A 301 -11.55 -27.63 0.45
CA THR A 301 -10.19 -27.66 -0.10
C THR A 301 -10.17 -27.72 -1.63
N PRO A 302 -9.67 -26.71 -2.36
CA PRO A 302 -9.45 -26.80 -3.79
C PRO A 302 -8.15 -27.54 -4.12
N GLU A 303 -8.01 -27.94 -5.38
CA GLU A 303 -6.79 -28.59 -5.86
C GLU A 303 -5.56 -27.69 -5.72
N GLY A 304 -4.49 -28.23 -5.13
CA GLY A 304 -3.21 -27.54 -4.94
C GLY A 304 -3.17 -26.60 -3.73
N TYR A 305 -4.24 -26.48 -2.96
CA TYR A 305 -4.28 -25.70 -1.74
C TYR A 305 -3.19 -26.14 -0.76
N VAL A 306 -2.49 -25.16 -0.18
CA VAL A 306 -1.55 -25.39 0.94
C VAL A 306 -1.95 -24.58 2.15
N GLU A 307 -2.17 -23.27 2.00
CA GLU A 307 -2.47 -22.33 3.09
C GLU A 307 -2.90 -20.95 2.51
N GLY A 308 -3.06 -19.91 3.35
CA GLY A 308 -3.18 -18.52 2.94
C GLY A 308 -4.50 -18.21 2.23
N THR A 309 -5.60 -18.52 2.88
CA THR A 309 -6.96 -18.33 2.33
C THR A 309 -7.33 -16.86 2.23
N GLN A 310 -7.95 -16.46 1.11
CA GLN A 310 -8.56 -15.13 0.92
C GLN A 310 -9.87 -15.28 0.15
N MET A 311 -10.97 -14.71 0.66
CA MET A 311 -12.29 -14.69 0.02
C MET A 311 -12.69 -13.29 -0.39
N ILE A 312 -13.07 -13.12 -1.66
CA ILE A 312 -13.73 -11.90 -2.12
C ILE A 312 -15.00 -12.21 -2.89
N LYS A 313 -15.89 -11.21 -2.99
CA LYS A 313 -17.10 -11.29 -3.82
C LYS A 313 -17.10 -10.15 -4.85
N ARG A 314 -17.29 -10.49 -6.12
CA ARG A 314 -17.41 -9.51 -7.21
C ARG A 314 -18.50 -9.94 -8.18
N ASN A 315 -19.44 -9.03 -8.48
CA ASN A 315 -20.55 -9.28 -9.42
C ASN A 315 -21.35 -10.56 -9.10
N GLY A 316 -21.57 -10.84 -7.80
CA GLY A 316 -22.31 -12.01 -7.33
C GLY A 316 -21.56 -13.34 -7.40
N LYS A 317 -20.29 -13.35 -7.79
CA LYS A 317 -19.42 -14.52 -7.76
C LYS A 317 -18.47 -14.45 -6.58
N TYR A 318 -18.19 -15.58 -5.96
CA TYR A 318 -17.19 -15.76 -4.92
C TYR A 318 -15.87 -16.18 -5.54
N TYR A 319 -14.79 -15.56 -5.10
CA TYR A 319 -13.43 -15.88 -5.52
C TYR A 319 -12.66 -16.33 -4.28
N LEU A 320 -12.33 -17.61 -4.23
CA LEU A 320 -11.44 -18.16 -3.22
C LEU A 320 -10.02 -18.14 -3.78
N MET A 321 -9.12 -17.43 -3.12
CA MET A 321 -7.69 -17.42 -3.42
C MET A 321 -6.94 -18.17 -2.32
N TRP A 322 -5.80 -18.76 -2.66
CA TRP A 322 -4.96 -19.50 -1.71
C TRP A 322 -3.52 -19.58 -2.19
N SER A 323 -2.61 -19.90 -1.27
CA SER A 323 -1.20 -20.16 -1.57
C SER A 323 -0.96 -21.63 -1.89
N GLU A 324 -0.08 -21.84 -2.89
CA GLU A 324 0.46 -23.14 -3.28
C GLU A 324 1.97 -23.19 -3.06
N GLY A 325 2.52 -24.39 -2.88
CA GLY A 325 3.94 -24.61 -2.66
C GLY A 325 4.38 -24.29 -1.22
N GLY A 326 5.67 -24.39 -0.97
CA GLY A 326 6.24 -24.07 0.34
C GLY A 326 6.61 -22.59 0.44
N TRP A 327 6.24 -21.91 1.52
CA TRP A 327 6.46 -20.47 1.71
C TRP A 327 7.93 -20.02 1.64
N THR A 328 8.88 -20.92 1.89
CA THR A 328 10.31 -20.66 1.70
C THR A 328 10.83 -21.03 0.31
N GLY A 329 10.01 -21.70 -0.50
CA GLY A 329 10.40 -22.23 -1.81
C GLY A 329 10.16 -21.26 -2.96
N PRO A 330 10.75 -21.55 -4.13
CA PRO A 330 10.53 -20.77 -5.34
C PRO A 330 9.17 -21.03 -6.00
N ASN A 331 8.44 -22.05 -5.56
CA ASN A 331 7.13 -22.45 -6.06
C ASN A 331 5.97 -21.88 -5.23
N TYR A 332 6.26 -21.04 -4.24
CA TYR A 332 5.20 -20.32 -3.51
C TYR A 332 4.51 -19.34 -4.45
N SER A 333 3.20 -19.39 -4.48
CA SER A 333 2.40 -18.72 -5.53
C SER A 333 0.95 -18.59 -5.08
N VAL A 334 0.14 -17.77 -5.75
CA VAL A 334 -1.30 -17.65 -5.49
C VAL A 334 -2.10 -18.23 -6.65
N SER A 335 -3.02 -19.14 -6.33
CA SER A 335 -4.05 -19.67 -7.21
C SER A 335 -5.44 -19.23 -6.78
N TYR A 336 -6.43 -19.42 -7.64
CA TYR A 336 -7.82 -19.08 -7.31
C TYR A 336 -8.84 -19.99 -7.98
N ALA A 337 -10.05 -19.94 -7.44
CA ALA A 337 -11.26 -20.53 -7.99
C ALA A 337 -12.43 -19.55 -7.92
N MET A 338 -13.44 -19.75 -8.75
CA MET A 338 -14.71 -19.00 -8.72
C MET A 338 -15.87 -19.96 -8.42
N SER A 339 -16.88 -19.46 -7.70
CA SER A 339 -18.13 -20.20 -7.45
C SER A 339 -19.34 -19.25 -7.40
N ASP A 340 -20.53 -19.79 -7.65
CA ASP A 340 -21.81 -19.10 -7.40
C ASP A 340 -22.25 -19.20 -5.93
N SER A 341 -21.59 -20.03 -5.14
CA SER A 341 -21.89 -20.26 -3.73
C SER A 341 -20.65 -20.05 -2.87
N ILE A 342 -20.83 -19.43 -1.70
CA ILE A 342 -19.78 -19.29 -0.69
C ILE A 342 -19.23 -20.63 -0.19
N MET A 343 -20.02 -21.69 -0.33
CA MET A 343 -19.66 -23.08 0.02
C MET A 343 -18.94 -23.81 -1.12
N GLY A 344 -18.70 -23.16 -2.24
CA GLY A 344 -18.17 -23.82 -3.43
C GLY A 344 -19.24 -24.60 -4.23
N PRO A 345 -18.86 -25.60 -5.06
CA PRO A 345 -17.49 -26.14 -5.15
C PRO A 345 -16.48 -25.13 -5.73
N PHE A 346 -15.25 -25.19 -5.25
CA PHE A 346 -14.14 -24.37 -5.71
C PHE A 346 -13.18 -25.19 -6.57
N THR A 347 -13.40 -25.15 -7.89
CA THR A 347 -12.52 -25.79 -8.85
C THR A 347 -11.45 -24.79 -9.29
N LYS A 348 -10.18 -25.14 -9.11
CA LYS A 348 -9.04 -24.30 -9.50
C LYS A 348 -9.14 -23.85 -10.96
N LEU A 349 -9.04 -22.55 -11.19
CA LEU A 349 -9.06 -21.96 -12.53
C LEU A 349 -7.65 -21.67 -13.03
N ALA A 350 -6.86 -20.93 -12.26
CA ALA A 350 -5.53 -20.54 -12.67
C ALA A 350 -4.65 -20.17 -11.46
N LYS A 351 -3.36 -20.15 -11.69
CA LYS A 351 -2.38 -19.48 -10.86
C LYS A 351 -2.28 -18.03 -11.35
N ILE A 352 -2.41 -17.05 -10.45
CA ILE A 352 -2.44 -15.62 -10.80
C ILE A 352 -1.19 -14.87 -10.37
N LEU A 353 -0.49 -15.33 -9.33
CA LEU A 353 0.76 -14.75 -8.87
C LEU A 353 1.81 -15.85 -8.75
N GLU A 354 2.92 -15.66 -9.44
CA GLU A 354 4.08 -16.55 -9.38
C GLU A 354 5.35 -15.73 -9.15
N GLN A 355 6.41 -16.38 -8.69
CA GLN A 355 7.72 -15.78 -8.59
C GLN A 355 8.19 -15.24 -9.95
N ASP A 356 8.63 -13.99 -9.99
CA ASP A 356 9.43 -13.46 -11.09
C ASP A 356 10.90 -13.40 -10.66
N SER A 357 11.74 -14.29 -11.23
CA SER A 357 13.15 -14.40 -10.87
C SER A 357 13.99 -13.16 -11.21
N ALA A 358 13.45 -12.21 -11.97
CA ALA A 358 14.08 -10.92 -12.20
C ALA A 358 13.74 -9.88 -11.11
N VAL A 359 12.68 -10.11 -10.32
CA VAL A 359 12.13 -9.13 -9.39
C VAL A 359 12.19 -9.59 -7.94
N ALA A 360 11.71 -10.80 -7.65
CA ALA A 360 11.60 -11.31 -6.28
C ALA A 360 11.37 -12.82 -6.27
N LYS A 361 11.47 -13.44 -5.10
CA LYS A 361 11.23 -14.87 -4.90
C LYS A 361 10.22 -15.12 -3.79
N GLY A 362 9.54 -16.29 -3.84
CA GLY A 362 8.61 -16.75 -2.82
C GLY A 362 7.43 -15.81 -2.63
N SER A 363 6.76 -15.42 -3.73
CA SER A 363 5.63 -14.50 -3.70
C SER A 363 4.33 -15.24 -3.44
N GLY A 364 3.57 -14.83 -2.43
CA GLY A 364 2.33 -15.50 -2.06
C GLY A 364 1.63 -14.85 -0.88
N HIS A 365 0.65 -15.54 -0.33
CA HIS A 365 -0.20 -15.18 0.80
C HIS A 365 -0.69 -13.73 0.68
N ASN A 366 -1.85 -13.56 0.09
CA ASN A 366 -2.33 -12.25 -0.35
C ASN A 366 -3.59 -11.79 0.38
N GLY A 367 -3.71 -10.48 0.53
CA GLY A 367 -4.96 -9.76 0.73
C GLY A 367 -5.39 -9.04 -0.56
N VAL A 368 -6.58 -8.44 -0.56
CA VAL A 368 -7.13 -7.74 -1.73
C VAL A 368 -7.71 -6.40 -1.32
N ILE A 369 -7.26 -5.33 -1.94
CA ILE A 369 -7.87 -4.00 -1.81
C ILE A 369 -8.84 -3.77 -2.97
N HIS A 370 -10.09 -3.48 -2.64
CA HIS A 370 -11.07 -2.91 -3.55
C HIS A 370 -11.20 -1.40 -3.29
N VAL A 371 -11.09 -0.60 -4.35
CA VAL A 371 -11.33 0.84 -4.26
C VAL A 371 -12.83 1.11 -4.27
N PRO A 372 -13.40 1.67 -3.20
CA PRO A 372 -14.85 1.89 -3.12
C PRO A 372 -15.41 2.65 -4.31
N ASP A 373 -16.62 2.26 -4.73
CA ASP A 373 -17.38 2.86 -5.85
C ASP A 373 -16.70 2.75 -7.24
N THR A 374 -15.74 1.83 -7.40
CA THR A 374 -15.02 1.59 -8.68
C THR A 374 -14.86 0.10 -8.94
N ASP A 375 -14.36 -0.27 -10.13
CA ASP A 375 -13.87 -1.63 -10.42
C ASP A 375 -12.32 -1.65 -10.44
N ILE A 376 -11.72 -0.98 -9.45
CA ILE A 376 -10.26 -0.94 -9.27
C ILE A 376 -9.89 -1.86 -8.12
N TRP A 377 -9.04 -2.82 -8.40
CA TRP A 377 -8.60 -3.85 -7.47
C TRP A 377 -7.10 -3.95 -7.42
N TYR A 378 -6.55 -4.21 -6.24
CA TYR A 378 -5.14 -4.46 -6.01
C TYR A 378 -4.98 -5.73 -5.20
N ILE A 379 -3.98 -6.53 -5.57
CA ILE A 379 -3.49 -7.63 -4.76
C ILE A 379 -2.34 -7.10 -3.89
N ILE A 380 -2.43 -7.32 -2.59
CA ILE A 380 -1.35 -7.10 -1.63
C ILE A 380 -0.77 -8.46 -1.28
N TYR A 381 0.54 -8.62 -1.29
CA TYR A 381 1.17 -9.90 -1.06
C TYR A 381 2.56 -9.73 -0.45
N HIS A 382 3.12 -10.79 0.09
CA HIS A 382 4.52 -10.76 0.46
C HIS A 382 5.42 -11.35 -0.63
N ARG A 383 6.67 -10.89 -0.66
CA ARG A 383 7.74 -11.44 -1.49
C ARG A 383 9.08 -11.29 -0.77
N ARG A 384 10.08 -12.07 -1.16
CA ARG A 384 11.44 -11.92 -0.63
C ARG A 384 12.33 -11.25 -1.68
N PRO A 385 13.18 -10.29 -1.28
CA PRO A 385 14.24 -9.76 -2.13
C PRO A 385 15.14 -10.88 -2.66
N LEU A 386 15.67 -10.72 -3.87
CA LEU A 386 16.49 -11.77 -4.52
C LEU A 386 17.75 -12.09 -3.73
N SER A 387 18.36 -11.08 -3.10
CA SER A 387 19.59 -11.21 -2.30
C SER A 387 19.35 -11.85 -0.92
N GLU A 388 18.10 -11.89 -0.41
CA GLU A 388 17.81 -12.42 0.91
C GLU A 388 17.88 -13.93 0.98
N THR A 389 18.47 -14.45 2.05
CA THR A 389 18.63 -15.88 2.30
C THR A 389 17.77 -16.39 3.46
N ASP A 390 17.36 -15.51 4.38
CA ASP A 390 16.43 -15.86 5.45
C ASP A 390 15.00 -15.96 4.89
N GLY A 391 14.32 -17.07 5.14
CA GLY A 391 12.94 -17.29 4.74
C GLY A 391 11.96 -16.26 5.34
N ASN A 392 12.27 -15.74 6.52
CA ASN A 392 11.44 -14.75 7.21
C ASN A 392 11.66 -13.31 6.70
N HIS A 393 12.71 -13.02 5.96
CA HIS A 393 12.94 -11.67 5.43
C HIS A 393 12.03 -11.40 4.22
N ARG A 394 10.74 -11.30 4.49
CA ARG A 394 9.69 -10.99 3.50
C ARG A 394 9.31 -9.52 3.57
N VAL A 395 8.97 -8.92 2.43
CA VAL A 395 8.54 -7.54 2.28
C VAL A 395 7.17 -7.49 1.62
N LEU A 396 6.38 -6.45 1.92
CA LEU A 396 5.07 -6.24 1.33
C LEU A 396 5.19 -5.55 -0.03
N ALA A 397 4.41 -6.04 -0.97
CA ALA A 397 4.23 -5.45 -2.29
C ALA A 397 2.74 -5.41 -2.65
N TYR A 398 2.35 -4.49 -3.53
CA TYR A 398 1.02 -4.46 -4.10
C TYR A 398 1.06 -4.12 -5.59
N ASP A 399 0.21 -4.79 -6.36
CA ASP A 399 0.08 -4.59 -7.80
C ASP A 399 -1.38 -4.58 -8.22
N ARG A 400 -1.68 -4.04 -9.41
CA ARG A 400 -3.04 -4.04 -9.95
C ARG A 400 -3.49 -5.46 -10.23
N MET A 401 -4.73 -5.77 -9.80
CA MET A 401 -5.44 -6.99 -10.13
C MET A 401 -6.54 -6.66 -11.15
N TYR A 402 -6.42 -7.22 -12.35
CA TYR A 402 -7.36 -7.00 -13.45
C TYR A 402 -8.26 -8.21 -13.63
N PHE A 403 -9.52 -7.94 -13.96
CA PHE A 403 -10.50 -8.95 -14.32
C PHE A 403 -10.76 -8.92 -15.82
N ASN A 404 -10.81 -10.08 -16.44
CA ASN A 404 -11.21 -10.26 -17.82
C ASN A 404 -12.73 -10.08 -17.98
N GLU A 405 -13.24 -10.01 -19.21
CA GLU A 405 -14.67 -9.84 -19.50
C GLU A 405 -15.53 -11.00 -18.94
N ASP A 406 -14.98 -12.21 -18.88
CA ASP A 406 -15.64 -13.40 -18.31
C ASP A 406 -15.56 -13.46 -16.77
N GLY A 407 -14.96 -12.47 -16.13
CA GLY A 407 -14.78 -12.38 -14.69
C GLY A 407 -13.54 -13.10 -14.16
N THR A 408 -12.75 -13.79 -15.00
CA THR A 408 -11.50 -14.40 -14.56
C THR A 408 -10.45 -13.34 -14.22
N ILE A 409 -9.50 -13.67 -13.32
CA ILE A 409 -8.41 -12.78 -12.93
C ILE A 409 -7.25 -12.95 -13.91
N ALA A 410 -6.76 -11.84 -14.46
CA ALA A 410 -5.56 -11.82 -15.28
C ALA A 410 -4.30 -12.10 -14.45
N PRO A 411 -3.24 -12.71 -15.01
CA PRO A 411 -1.96 -12.90 -14.32
C PRO A 411 -1.40 -11.58 -13.80
N ILE A 412 -0.97 -11.58 -12.53
CA ILE A 412 -0.41 -10.41 -11.87
C ILE A 412 1.01 -10.14 -12.40
N LYS A 413 1.28 -8.88 -12.68
CA LYS A 413 2.63 -8.41 -13.06
C LYS A 413 3.26 -7.72 -11.87
N MET A 414 4.39 -8.24 -11.40
CA MET A 414 5.20 -7.60 -10.37
C MET A 414 5.87 -6.35 -10.96
N LEU A 415 5.46 -5.18 -10.50
CA LEU A 415 6.03 -3.92 -10.97
C LEU A 415 7.35 -3.62 -10.24
N VAL A 416 8.31 -3.10 -11.01
CA VAL A 416 9.54 -2.47 -10.48
C VAL A 416 9.48 -1.01 -10.92
N LYS A 417 8.88 -0.17 -10.10
CA LYS A 417 8.68 1.26 -10.35
C LYS A 417 8.83 2.05 -9.07
N ASP A 418 9.38 3.25 -9.19
CA ASP A 418 9.42 4.22 -8.11
C ASP A 418 9.42 5.63 -8.69
N ASN A 419 8.55 6.49 -8.21
CA ASN A 419 8.56 7.92 -8.52
C ASN A 419 8.86 8.78 -7.28
N PHE A 420 9.17 8.11 -6.17
CA PHE A 420 9.52 8.74 -4.90
C PHE A 420 8.43 9.68 -4.33
N ALA A 421 7.18 9.44 -4.67
CA ALA A 421 6.05 10.31 -4.29
C ALA A 421 5.74 10.27 -2.79
N ASP A 422 6.10 9.18 -2.10
CA ASP A 422 6.02 9.01 -0.66
C ASP A 422 7.18 9.69 0.12
N GLY A 423 8.13 10.30 -0.59
CA GLY A 423 9.32 10.92 0.01
C GLY A 423 10.38 9.91 0.46
N GLN A 424 10.28 8.64 0.08
CA GLN A 424 11.17 7.56 0.48
C GLN A 424 11.79 6.84 -0.73
N ALA A 425 12.82 6.04 -0.48
CA ALA A 425 13.44 5.14 -1.45
C ALA A 425 13.50 3.72 -0.84
N VAL A 426 12.32 3.16 -0.53
CA VAL A 426 12.17 1.84 0.07
C VAL A 426 12.62 0.77 -0.93
N GLY A 427 13.45 -0.17 -0.47
CA GLY A 427 14.00 -1.22 -1.34
C GLY A 427 15.22 -0.83 -2.17
N TRP A 428 15.66 0.44 -2.11
CA TRP A 428 16.89 0.88 -2.75
C TRP A 428 18.11 0.68 -1.84
N LYS A 429 19.13 0.04 -2.35
CA LYS A 429 20.42 -0.11 -1.67
C LYS A 429 21.41 0.94 -2.18
N GLN A 430 21.89 1.77 -1.26
CA GLN A 430 22.76 2.90 -1.57
C GLN A 430 24.23 2.53 -1.44
N TYR A 431 25.06 3.05 -2.36
CA TYR A 431 26.50 2.85 -2.42
C TYR A 431 27.22 4.18 -2.70
N GLY A 432 28.40 4.36 -2.16
CA GLY A 432 29.14 5.61 -2.22
C GLY A 432 28.68 6.58 -1.14
N VAL A 433 28.39 7.83 -1.53
CA VAL A 433 27.84 8.83 -0.62
C VAL A 433 26.30 8.71 -0.50
N SER A 434 25.72 9.45 0.43
CA SER A 434 24.28 9.36 0.73
C SER A 434 23.38 9.86 -0.40
N TRP A 435 22.24 9.24 -0.48
CA TRP A 435 21.09 9.67 -1.28
C TRP A 435 19.97 10.16 -0.36
N SER A 436 19.15 11.05 -0.86
CA SER A 436 17.93 11.50 -0.19
C SER A 436 16.82 11.76 -1.20
N VAL A 437 15.57 11.60 -0.78
CA VAL A 437 14.44 12.03 -1.60
C VAL A 437 14.13 13.49 -1.29
N ILE A 438 14.23 14.36 -2.29
CA ILE A 438 13.98 15.81 -2.19
C ILE A 438 13.02 16.18 -3.31
N ASP A 439 11.88 16.78 -2.96
CA ASP A 439 10.82 17.16 -3.92
C ASP A 439 10.42 15.98 -4.84
N THR A 440 10.17 14.83 -4.26
CA THR A 440 9.83 13.58 -4.97
C THR A 440 10.89 13.16 -6.01
N ARG A 441 12.16 13.40 -5.73
CA ARG A 441 13.29 13.00 -6.59
C ARG A 441 14.42 12.41 -5.76
N LEU A 442 14.87 11.23 -6.14
CA LEU A 442 16.07 10.62 -5.56
C LEU A 442 17.29 11.46 -5.96
N THR A 443 17.94 12.08 -4.99
CA THR A 443 19.00 13.09 -5.19
C THR A 443 20.28 12.61 -4.54
N SER A 444 21.40 12.63 -5.31
CA SER A 444 22.72 12.26 -4.81
C SER A 444 23.42 13.43 -4.13
N SER A 445 24.18 13.14 -3.07
CA SER A 445 25.05 14.12 -2.40
C SER A 445 26.50 14.14 -2.93
N GLY A 446 26.82 13.28 -3.92
CA GLY A 446 28.15 13.16 -4.54
C GLY A 446 28.21 12.00 -5.53
N GLU A 447 29.40 11.47 -5.79
CA GLU A 447 29.53 10.24 -6.57
C GLU A 447 28.93 9.06 -5.83
N ALA A 448 27.92 8.42 -6.44
CA ALA A 448 27.13 7.38 -5.79
C ALA A 448 26.34 6.54 -6.79
N ALA A 449 25.96 5.33 -6.35
CA ALA A 449 24.97 4.48 -7.01
C ALA A 449 23.85 4.12 -6.02
N ALA A 450 22.63 3.99 -6.53
CA ALA A 450 21.50 3.41 -5.82
C ALA A 450 20.96 2.26 -6.65
N MET A 451 20.87 1.07 -6.06
CA MET A 451 20.57 -0.18 -6.76
C MET A 451 19.26 -0.78 -6.27
N LEU A 452 18.50 -1.32 -7.20
CA LEU A 452 17.36 -2.20 -6.95
C LEU A 452 17.88 -3.64 -6.81
N ASP A 453 17.19 -4.45 -6.01
CA ASP A 453 17.48 -5.88 -5.88
C ASP A 453 16.76 -6.67 -7.01
N THR A 454 17.25 -6.50 -8.22
CA THR A 454 16.71 -7.07 -9.46
C THR A 454 17.75 -7.95 -10.17
N ASN A 455 17.32 -8.72 -11.16
CA ASN A 455 18.20 -9.54 -12.01
C ASN A 455 17.61 -9.67 -13.43
N PHE A 456 17.44 -8.53 -14.10
CA PHE A 456 16.91 -8.54 -15.46
C PHE A 456 17.97 -9.00 -16.49
N GLY A 457 17.50 -9.80 -17.44
CA GLY A 457 18.21 -10.08 -18.68
C GLY A 457 17.74 -9.12 -19.77
N ASP A 458 16.70 -9.51 -20.50
CA ASP A 458 16.04 -8.59 -21.41
C ASP A 458 15.19 -7.58 -20.63
N LEU A 459 15.32 -6.30 -20.98
CA LEU A 459 14.68 -5.23 -20.21
C LEU A 459 14.29 -4.03 -21.06
N VAL A 460 13.27 -3.32 -20.60
CA VAL A 460 12.99 -1.92 -20.88
C VAL A 460 13.16 -1.16 -19.58
N TYR A 461 14.10 -0.23 -19.54
CA TYR A 461 14.43 0.52 -18.35
C TYR A 461 14.24 2.02 -18.60
N ASP A 462 13.33 2.64 -17.88
CA ASP A 462 12.97 4.05 -17.99
C ASP A 462 13.33 4.81 -16.71
N ALA A 463 13.84 6.02 -16.85
CA ALA A 463 13.87 7.00 -15.76
C ALA A 463 13.85 8.43 -16.27
N THR A 464 13.37 9.37 -15.43
CA THR A 464 13.68 10.79 -15.64
C THR A 464 14.97 11.13 -14.91
N VAL A 465 15.88 11.80 -15.60
CA VAL A 465 17.21 12.18 -15.12
C VAL A 465 17.41 13.69 -15.28
N SER A 466 17.87 14.36 -14.23
CA SER A 466 18.27 15.77 -14.28
C SER A 466 19.68 15.93 -13.75
N VAL A 467 20.53 16.63 -14.48
CA VAL A 467 21.90 16.95 -14.09
C VAL A 467 22.01 18.44 -13.72
N PRO A 468 22.76 18.81 -12.67
CA PRO A 468 22.78 20.20 -12.18
C PRO A 468 23.55 21.17 -13.08
N ASP A 469 24.61 20.72 -13.73
CA ASP A 469 25.49 21.52 -14.59
C ASP A 469 26.34 20.64 -15.55
N SER A 470 27.22 21.28 -16.32
CA SER A 470 28.05 20.63 -17.33
C SER A 470 29.14 19.69 -16.80
N GLY A 471 29.39 19.69 -15.49
CA GLY A 471 30.44 18.85 -14.88
C GLY A 471 29.88 17.55 -14.27
N VAL A 472 28.59 17.27 -14.44
CA VAL A 472 27.92 16.10 -13.83
C VAL A 472 27.35 15.18 -14.89
N ASP A 473 27.66 13.90 -14.74
CA ASP A 473 27.07 12.79 -15.48
C ASP A 473 26.11 12.03 -14.56
N ALA A 474 24.95 11.64 -15.07
CA ALA A 474 24.01 10.79 -14.35
C ALA A 474 23.21 9.89 -15.31
N GLY A 475 22.79 8.72 -14.85
CA GLY A 475 22.07 7.78 -15.71
C GLY A 475 21.79 6.43 -15.08
N LEU A 476 21.51 5.47 -15.95
CA LEU A 476 20.99 4.15 -15.65
C LEU A 476 22.09 3.10 -15.65
N LEU A 477 22.25 2.39 -14.54
CA LEU A 477 23.04 1.17 -14.42
C LEU A 477 22.12 -0.03 -14.70
N PHE A 478 22.56 -0.96 -15.54
CA PHE A 478 21.79 -2.17 -15.85
C PHE A 478 22.67 -3.38 -16.11
N ARG A 479 22.11 -4.58 -15.90
CA ARG A 479 22.83 -5.85 -15.95
C ARG A 479 24.11 -5.80 -15.12
N THR A 480 24.02 -5.25 -13.90
CA THR A 480 25.20 -5.01 -13.06
C THR A 480 25.46 -6.13 -12.07
N ALA A 481 26.71 -6.24 -11.65
CA ALA A 481 27.17 -7.15 -10.60
C ALA A 481 28.31 -6.50 -9.78
N ASN A 482 28.58 -7.07 -8.60
CA ASN A 482 29.69 -6.70 -7.72
C ASN A 482 29.73 -5.22 -7.33
N VAL A 483 28.56 -4.63 -7.07
CA VAL A 483 28.48 -3.23 -6.63
C VAL A 483 29.03 -3.12 -5.21
N SER A 484 30.03 -2.28 -5.01
CA SER A 484 30.68 -2.00 -3.73
C SER A 484 30.60 -0.52 -3.38
N ASN A 485 30.83 -0.17 -2.12
CA ASN A 485 30.73 1.23 -1.66
C ASN A 485 31.67 2.20 -2.37
N ASP A 486 32.83 1.74 -2.81
CA ASP A 486 33.81 2.50 -3.58
C ASP A 486 33.60 2.39 -5.10
N LEU A 487 32.59 1.60 -5.54
CA LEU A 487 32.30 1.27 -6.92
C LEU A 487 33.46 0.63 -7.70
N ALA A 488 34.53 0.25 -7.02
CA ALA A 488 35.79 -0.22 -7.63
C ALA A 488 35.67 -1.63 -8.23
N GLN A 489 34.62 -2.39 -7.90
CA GLN A 489 34.39 -3.74 -8.42
C GLN A 489 33.13 -3.83 -9.28
N LEU A 490 32.46 -2.70 -9.53
CA LEU A 490 31.26 -2.65 -10.35
C LEU A 490 31.54 -3.22 -11.74
N ASN A 491 30.69 -4.14 -12.18
CA ASN A 491 30.62 -4.63 -13.54
C ASN A 491 29.21 -4.37 -14.09
N GLY A 492 29.07 -4.10 -15.39
CA GLY A 492 27.79 -3.89 -16.03
C GLY A 492 27.82 -2.80 -17.09
N TYR A 493 26.65 -2.30 -17.46
CA TYR A 493 26.49 -1.19 -18.40
C TYR A 493 26.02 0.06 -17.69
N TYR A 494 26.41 1.21 -18.23
CA TYR A 494 25.99 2.53 -17.75
C TYR A 494 25.59 3.42 -18.92
N ALA A 495 24.30 3.70 -19.05
CA ALA A 495 23.76 4.67 -20.00
C ALA A 495 23.59 6.00 -19.27
N LYS A 496 24.42 7.01 -19.60
CA LYS A 496 24.45 8.29 -18.91
C LYS A 496 24.17 9.46 -19.83
N VAL A 497 23.59 10.51 -19.26
CA VAL A 497 23.53 11.84 -19.86
C VAL A 497 24.52 12.75 -19.14
N SER A 498 25.16 13.62 -19.90
CA SER A 498 26.10 14.60 -19.38
C SER A 498 25.55 16.01 -19.50
N GLY A 499 25.71 16.82 -18.46
CA GLY A 499 25.41 18.23 -18.52
C GLY A 499 26.24 19.01 -19.56
N SER A 500 27.30 18.41 -20.12
CA SER A 500 28.06 18.97 -21.25
C SER A 500 27.37 18.80 -22.60
N GLY A 501 26.26 18.03 -22.68
CA GLY A 501 25.49 17.86 -23.90
C GLY A 501 25.84 16.56 -24.65
N SER A 502 25.98 15.44 -23.97
CA SER A 502 26.14 14.12 -24.58
C SER A 502 25.31 13.05 -23.89
N VAL A 503 25.04 11.97 -24.63
CA VAL A 503 24.62 10.67 -24.10
C VAL A 503 25.70 9.67 -24.41
N THR A 504 26.08 8.85 -23.43
CA THR A 504 27.15 7.84 -23.56
C THR A 504 26.66 6.51 -23.04
N LEU A 505 26.91 5.43 -23.77
CA LEU A 505 26.80 4.07 -23.27
C LEU A 505 28.20 3.57 -22.94
N GLU A 506 28.42 3.24 -21.67
CA GLU A 506 29.68 2.69 -21.17
C GLU A 506 29.52 1.21 -20.77
N LYS A 507 30.61 0.47 -20.92
CA LYS A 507 30.84 -0.81 -20.28
C LYS A 507 31.80 -0.62 -19.12
N ILE A 508 31.46 -1.16 -17.97
CA ILE A 508 32.25 -1.11 -16.74
C ILE A 508 32.73 -2.51 -16.40
N ILE A 509 34.05 -2.66 -16.22
CA ILE A 509 34.68 -3.91 -15.78
C ILE A 509 35.59 -3.58 -14.59
N ASN A 510 35.30 -4.16 -13.40
CA ASN A 510 36.03 -3.92 -12.17
C ASN A 510 36.22 -2.42 -11.91
N GLY A 511 35.11 -1.67 -11.97
CA GLY A 511 35.08 -0.23 -11.74
C GLY A 511 35.67 0.64 -12.87
N THR A 512 36.30 0.05 -13.88
CA THR A 512 36.88 0.79 -15.00
C THR A 512 35.90 0.90 -16.13
N SER A 513 35.52 2.14 -16.49
CA SER A 513 34.62 2.43 -17.59
C SER A 513 35.34 2.49 -18.94
N SER A 514 34.69 2.00 -19.98
CA SER A 514 35.07 2.17 -21.38
C SER A 514 33.84 2.54 -22.21
N SER A 515 33.95 3.61 -22.99
CA SER A 515 32.86 4.04 -23.89
C SER A 515 32.66 3.01 -25.00
N LEU A 516 31.43 2.56 -25.19
CA LEU A 516 30.97 1.76 -26.32
C LEU A 516 30.46 2.64 -27.46
N SER A 517 29.78 3.73 -27.10
CA SER A 517 29.29 4.77 -28.04
C SER A 517 28.96 6.04 -27.29
N GLU A 518 29.14 7.17 -27.97
CA GLU A 518 28.78 8.51 -27.48
C GLU A 518 28.16 9.33 -28.60
N GLU A 519 27.08 10.05 -28.29
CA GLU A 519 26.40 10.95 -29.20
C GLU A 519 26.22 12.33 -28.57
N THR A 520 26.46 13.37 -29.36
CA THR A 520 26.20 14.75 -28.94
C THR A 520 24.71 15.04 -29.04
N ILE A 521 24.09 15.46 -27.94
CA ILE A 521 22.68 15.81 -27.87
C ILE A 521 22.47 17.11 -27.07
N SER A 522 21.29 17.70 -27.19
CA SER A 522 20.95 18.87 -26.37
C SER A 522 20.45 18.41 -25.00
N ILE A 523 21.24 18.64 -23.95
CA ILE A 523 20.87 18.44 -22.56
C ILE A 523 20.78 19.78 -21.86
N ALA A 524 19.60 20.13 -21.36
CA ALA A 524 19.42 21.35 -20.58
C ALA A 524 19.68 21.03 -19.10
N ALA A 525 20.67 21.68 -18.49
CA ALA A 525 20.95 21.54 -17.06
C ALA A 525 19.71 21.86 -16.21
N ARG A 526 19.50 21.10 -15.12
CA ARG A 526 18.38 21.23 -14.19
C ARG A 526 16.99 21.00 -14.81
N THR A 527 16.96 20.43 -16.01
CA THR A 527 15.74 19.96 -16.69
C THR A 527 15.69 18.44 -16.61
N GLU A 528 14.51 17.88 -16.45
CA GLU A 528 14.32 16.44 -16.52
C GLU A 528 14.35 15.98 -17.98
N HIS A 529 15.13 14.95 -18.24
CA HIS A 529 15.20 14.26 -19.51
C HIS A 529 14.74 12.82 -19.30
N HIS A 530 13.89 12.33 -20.18
CA HIS A 530 13.47 10.92 -20.15
C HIS A 530 14.55 10.07 -20.82
N VAL A 531 15.19 9.21 -20.05
CA VAL A 531 16.18 8.26 -20.54
C VAL A 531 15.55 6.87 -20.53
N ARG A 532 15.58 6.20 -21.68
CA ARG A 532 15.18 4.79 -21.82
C ARG A 532 16.33 3.96 -22.34
N VAL A 533 16.50 2.79 -21.75
CA VAL A 533 17.35 1.72 -22.26
C VAL A 533 16.46 0.55 -22.64
N THR A 534 16.65 -0.01 -23.84
CA THR A 534 16.17 -1.35 -24.18
C THR A 534 17.36 -2.25 -24.40
N ALA A 535 17.39 -3.40 -23.74
CA ALA A 535 18.41 -4.42 -23.94
C ALA A 535 17.72 -5.76 -24.19
N VAL A 536 17.87 -6.29 -25.40
CA VAL A 536 17.29 -7.58 -25.83
C VAL A 536 18.40 -8.43 -26.43
N GLY A 537 18.70 -9.55 -25.78
CA GLY A 537 19.90 -10.32 -26.11
C GLY A 537 21.15 -9.44 -25.97
N SER A 538 21.89 -9.29 -27.06
CA SER A 538 23.10 -8.44 -27.13
C SER A 538 22.86 -7.04 -27.69
N GLU A 539 21.67 -6.75 -28.20
CA GLU A 539 21.33 -5.42 -28.72
C GLU A 539 20.94 -4.48 -27.57
N ILE A 540 21.60 -3.33 -27.51
CA ILE A 540 21.36 -2.29 -26.51
C ILE A 540 21.06 -0.99 -27.23
N ASN A 541 19.89 -0.40 -26.96
CA ASN A 541 19.48 0.88 -27.49
C ASN A 541 19.28 1.88 -26.34
N VAL A 542 19.78 3.11 -26.52
CA VAL A 542 19.59 4.21 -25.57
C VAL A 542 18.81 5.33 -26.24
N PHE A 543 17.73 5.75 -25.59
CA PHE A 543 16.85 6.84 -26.03
C PHE A 543 16.93 7.99 -25.04
N VAL A 544 16.82 9.22 -25.53
CA VAL A 544 16.70 10.42 -24.69
C VAL A 544 15.61 11.30 -25.30
N ASP A 545 14.56 11.58 -24.51
CA ASP A 545 13.36 12.37 -24.81
C ASP A 545 12.52 11.83 -25.97
N ASP A 546 13.11 11.60 -27.14
CA ASP A 546 12.45 10.89 -28.24
C ASP A 546 12.61 9.37 -28.07
N LEU A 547 11.55 8.71 -27.59
CA LEU A 547 11.54 7.28 -27.33
C LEU A 547 11.26 6.41 -28.57
N ARG A 548 11.20 7.00 -29.75
CA ARG A 548 10.98 6.28 -31.02
C ARG A 548 12.28 5.98 -31.76
N THR A 549 13.25 6.90 -31.64
CA THR A 549 14.52 6.84 -32.37
C THR A 549 15.65 6.77 -31.34
N PRO A 550 16.37 5.62 -31.24
CA PRO A 550 17.50 5.54 -30.34
C PRO A 550 18.60 6.55 -30.72
N LYS A 551 19.23 7.13 -29.74
CA LYS A 551 20.43 7.95 -29.91
C LYS A 551 21.66 7.07 -30.08
N ILE A 552 21.68 5.92 -29.38
CA ILE A 552 22.75 4.93 -29.45
C ILE A 552 22.13 3.56 -29.71
N THR A 553 22.75 2.79 -30.62
CA THR A 553 22.51 1.35 -30.82
C THR A 553 23.86 0.65 -30.83
N VAL A 554 24.05 -0.34 -29.95
CA VAL A 554 25.30 -1.12 -29.81
C VAL A 554 24.96 -2.59 -29.70
N ILE A 555 25.82 -3.44 -30.23
CA ILE A 555 25.82 -4.88 -30.01
C ILE A 555 26.97 -5.22 -29.06
N ASP A 556 26.66 -5.61 -27.83
CA ASP A 556 27.65 -6.09 -26.84
C ASP A 556 27.01 -7.20 -25.98
N ASN A 557 27.74 -8.28 -25.76
CA ASN A 557 27.30 -9.46 -25.02
C ASN A 557 28.10 -9.72 -23.74
N SER A 558 28.78 -8.71 -23.22
CA SER A 558 29.66 -8.86 -22.05
C SER A 558 28.87 -9.21 -20.78
N PHE A 559 27.66 -8.69 -20.64
CA PHE A 559 26.77 -8.98 -19.52
C PHE A 559 25.38 -9.32 -20.03
N SER A 560 24.85 -10.48 -19.59
CA SER A 560 23.55 -10.98 -20.05
C SER A 560 22.41 -10.74 -19.06
N THR A 561 22.73 -10.61 -17.77
CA THR A 561 21.77 -10.37 -16.67
C THR A 561 22.44 -9.60 -15.56
N GLY A 562 21.64 -9.02 -14.66
CA GLY A 562 22.15 -8.40 -13.45
C GLY A 562 21.17 -7.42 -12.81
N ALA A 563 21.62 -6.77 -11.75
CA ALA A 563 20.86 -5.77 -11.04
C ALA A 563 20.81 -4.44 -11.81
N ASP A 564 19.76 -3.66 -11.54
CA ASP A 564 19.51 -2.38 -12.17
C ASP A 564 19.52 -1.26 -11.12
N GLY A 565 19.89 -0.06 -11.52
CA GLY A 565 19.97 1.06 -10.60
C GLY A 565 20.33 2.38 -11.29
N VAL A 566 20.61 3.38 -10.50
CA VAL A 566 21.01 4.71 -10.98
C VAL A 566 22.39 5.08 -10.45
N ARG A 567 23.12 5.90 -11.20
CA ARG A 567 24.43 6.42 -10.80
C ARG A 567 24.56 7.89 -11.11
N SER A 568 25.27 8.60 -10.22
CA SER A 568 25.70 9.98 -10.40
C SER A 568 27.21 10.09 -10.21
N SER A 569 27.87 10.92 -11.01
CA SER A 569 29.31 11.21 -10.87
C SER A 569 29.61 12.30 -9.83
N ALA A 570 28.60 13.09 -9.42
CA ALA A 570 28.76 14.17 -8.45
C ALA A 570 27.42 14.54 -7.80
N ALA A 571 27.45 15.48 -6.85
CA ALA A 571 26.27 15.96 -6.14
C ALA A 571 25.24 16.65 -7.06
N GLY A 572 23.97 16.51 -6.73
CA GLY A 572 22.86 17.27 -7.30
C GLY A 572 22.21 16.65 -8.53
N ALA A 573 22.65 15.47 -8.99
CA ALA A 573 21.86 14.70 -9.94
C ALA A 573 20.58 14.20 -9.30
N ARG A 574 19.48 14.23 -10.05
CA ARG A 574 18.14 13.90 -9.57
C ARG A 574 17.49 12.88 -10.50
N PHE A 575 16.85 11.90 -9.90
CA PHE A 575 16.10 10.86 -10.60
C PHE A 575 14.64 10.93 -10.14
N GLY A 576 13.72 11.01 -11.09
CA GLY A 576 12.30 11.03 -10.82
C GLY A 576 11.69 9.65 -11.00
N PHE A 577 10.83 9.50 -11.99
CA PHE A 577 10.26 8.22 -12.35
C PHE A 577 11.33 7.19 -12.72
N VAL A 578 11.27 6.01 -12.10
CA VAL A 578 12.11 4.85 -12.42
C VAL A 578 11.22 3.65 -12.67
N SER A 579 11.45 2.90 -13.75
CA SER A 579 10.69 1.69 -14.07
C SER A 579 11.57 0.70 -14.84
N VAL A 580 11.60 -0.55 -14.38
CA VAL A 580 12.26 -1.67 -15.07
C VAL A 580 11.22 -2.76 -15.33
N ALA A 581 11.17 -3.26 -16.56
CA ALA A 581 10.24 -4.31 -16.96
C ALA A 581 10.88 -5.21 -18.04
N LYS A 582 10.33 -6.41 -18.21
CA LYS A 582 10.59 -7.23 -19.41
C LYS A 582 9.97 -6.57 -20.64
N PRO A 583 10.57 -6.70 -21.83
CA PRO A 583 10.05 -6.13 -23.09
C PRO A 583 8.64 -6.58 -23.44
#